data_d1d98d67c861b6039c02bcd6d4378a0c
#
_entry.id   d1d98d67c861b6039c02bcd6d4378a0c
#
_cell.length_a   1.000
_cell.length_b   1.000
_cell.length_c   1.000
_cell.angle_alpha   90.00
_cell.angle_beta   90.00
_cell.angle_gamma   90.00
#
_symmetry.space_group_name_H-M   'P 1'
#
loop_
_entity.id
_entity.type
_entity.pdbx_description
1 polymer ?
#
loop_
_entity_poly.entity_id
_entity_poly.type
_entity_poly.pdbx_seq_one_letter_code
_entity_poly.pdbx_strand_id
1 'polypeptide(L)'
;MAIKQNPRVAQGARAAVSLAVGLFLTFSQSHGAEIGLLALGIFGLGFALLNGLASVLFQKGLAAIENVPLTMVALLIGIFALRAPNTISGAIDVSATATASDALAFKFLVTGWAIIAGAFELYQARRAGFKSANGRDLLINASFGLLLAVLFLLAPLDIVSQVGFFGAYLLMSGVHIGISAASPAVSTGASPAAKASSGKSTKA
;
A
#
# COMPACT_ATOMS: atom_id res chain seq x y z
N MET A 1 -29.52 -7.76 -2.27
CA MET A 1 -28.96 -6.45 -2.62
C MET A 1 -27.60 -6.67 -3.33
N ALA A 2 -27.47 -6.38 -4.63
CA ALA A 2 -26.19 -6.59 -5.34
C ALA A 2 -25.24 -5.46 -4.98
N ILE A 3 -24.18 -5.78 -4.27
CA ILE A 3 -23.10 -4.80 -3.97
C ILE A 3 -22.45 -4.40 -5.28
N LYS A 4 -22.51 -3.08 -5.60
CA LYS A 4 -21.93 -2.54 -6.81
C LYS A 4 -20.42 -2.72 -6.77
N GLN A 5 -19.85 -3.36 -7.78
CA GLN A 5 -18.39 -3.52 -7.89
C GLN A 5 -17.73 -2.13 -7.94
N ASN A 6 -16.82 -1.88 -7.00
CA ASN A 6 -16.06 -0.65 -6.97
C ASN A 6 -14.62 -0.93 -6.50
N PRO A 7 -13.69 -1.12 -7.45
CA PRO A 7 -12.28 -1.39 -7.11
C PRO A 7 -11.62 -0.26 -6.33
N ARG A 8 -12.18 0.95 -6.38
CA ARG A 8 -11.67 2.11 -5.64
C ARG A 8 -11.83 1.99 -4.12
N VAL A 9 -12.81 1.20 -3.66
CA VAL A 9 -13.00 0.96 -2.22
C VAL A 9 -11.78 0.24 -1.65
N ALA A 10 -11.23 -0.75 -2.35
CA ALA A 10 -10.02 -1.44 -1.92
C ALA A 10 -8.80 -0.49 -1.90
N GLN A 11 -8.66 0.36 -2.92
CA GLN A 11 -7.60 1.38 -2.95
C GLN A 11 -7.76 2.39 -1.82
N GLY A 12 -8.98 2.87 -1.58
CA GLY A 12 -9.28 3.78 -0.47
C GLY A 12 -8.99 3.18 0.90
N ALA A 13 -9.31 1.90 1.09
CA ALA A 13 -8.99 1.17 2.32
C ALA A 13 -7.46 1.07 2.53
N ARG A 14 -6.70 0.74 1.49
CA ARG A 14 -5.23 0.72 1.54
C ARG A 14 -4.67 2.10 1.89
N ALA A 15 -5.16 3.15 1.24
CA ALA A 15 -4.76 4.52 1.52
C ALA A 15 -5.03 4.91 2.97
N ALA A 16 -6.21 4.58 3.49
CA ALA A 16 -6.60 4.92 4.86
C ALA A 16 -5.68 4.27 5.90
N VAL A 17 -5.34 2.98 5.74
CA VAL A 17 -4.40 2.29 6.64
C VAL A 17 -3.01 2.91 6.57
N SER A 18 -2.49 3.14 5.35
CA SER A 18 -1.17 3.72 5.17
C SER A 18 -1.08 5.13 5.78
N LEU A 19 -2.08 5.96 5.55
CA LEU A 19 -2.14 7.31 6.13
C LEU A 19 -2.25 7.28 7.65
N ALA A 20 -3.13 6.45 8.21
CA ALA A 20 -3.32 6.37 9.65
C ALA A 20 -2.03 5.96 10.37
N VAL A 21 -1.35 4.92 9.87
CA VAL A 21 -0.10 4.43 10.47
C VAL A 21 1.06 5.39 10.19
N GLY A 22 1.13 5.98 9.00
CA GLY A 22 2.14 6.99 8.68
C GLY A 22 2.03 8.23 9.55
N LEU A 23 0.80 8.73 9.78
CA LEU A 23 0.54 9.82 10.73
C LEU A 23 0.90 9.43 12.16
N PHE A 24 0.51 8.23 12.60
CA PHE A 24 0.89 7.72 13.92
C PHE A 24 2.40 7.78 14.12
N LEU A 25 3.19 7.27 13.17
CA LEU A 25 4.66 7.32 13.24
C LEU A 25 5.20 8.76 13.25
N THR A 26 4.63 9.65 12.43
CA THR A 26 5.09 11.04 12.34
C THR A 26 4.88 11.81 13.63
N PHE A 27 3.77 11.57 14.33
CA PHE A 27 3.43 12.26 15.58
C PHE A 27 3.85 11.48 16.83
N SER A 28 4.40 10.28 16.69
CA SER A 28 4.96 9.54 17.83
C SER A 28 6.17 10.27 18.40
N GLN A 29 6.27 10.30 19.72
CA GLN A 29 7.44 10.90 20.40
C GLN A 29 8.65 9.97 20.38
N SER A 30 8.44 8.66 20.25
CA SER A 30 9.49 7.64 20.15
C SER A 30 9.56 7.11 18.73
N HIS A 31 10.78 6.91 18.24
CA HIS A 31 11.07 6.29 16.94
C HIS A 31 11.99 5.07 17.11
N GLY A 32 11.86 4.37 18.23
CA GLY A 32 12.57 3.12 18.49
C GLY A 32 12.05 1.95 17.64
N ALA A 33 12.77 0.84 17.70
CA ALA A 33 12.42 -0.38 16.97
C ALA A 33 11.06 -0.94 17.38
N GLU A 34 10.71 -0.84 18.65
CA GLU A 34 9.45 -1.29 19.23
C GLU A 34 8.25 -0.56 18.63
N ILE A 35 8.34 0.77 18.50
CA ILE A 35 7.29 1.58 17.87
C ILE A 35 7.22 1.31 16.37
N GLY A 36 8.38 1.16 15.72
CA GLY A 36 8.44 0.77 14.32
C GLY A 36 7.78 -0.58 14.05
N LEU A 37 8.08 -1.59 14.88
CA LEU A 37 7.48 -2.93 14.80
C LEU A 37 5.99 -2.91 15.11
N LEU A 38 5.56 -2.15 16.13
CA LEU A 38 4.15 -1.98 16.44
C LEU A 38 3.40 -1.36 15.26
N ALA A 39 3.93 -0.28 14.70
CA ALA A 39 3.35 0.39 13.54
C ALA A 39 3.29 -0.54 12.32
N LEU A 40 4.37 -1.29 12.05
CA LEU A 40 4.41 -2.29 10.98
C LEU A 40 3.38 -3.40 11.21
N GLY A 41 3.22 -3.83 12.46
CA GLY A 41 2.22 -4.82 12.87
C GLY A 41 0.80 -4.34 12.61
N ILE A 42 0.46 -3.13 13.07
CA ILE A 42 -0.84 -2.49 12.85
C ILE A 42 -1.09 -2.28 11.35
N PHE A 43 -0.06 -1.80 10.62
CA PHE A 43 -0.14 -1.64 9.16
C PHE A 43 -0.42 -2.96 8.47
N GLY A 44 0.36 -4.02 8.76
CA GLY A 44 0.22 -5.32 8.12
C GLY A 44 -1.14 -5.97 8.37
N LEU A 45 -1.61 -5.97 9.62
CA LEU A 45 -2.93 -6.51 9.98
C LEU A 45 -4.06 -5.65 9.41
N GLY A 46 -3.98 -4.33 9.54
CA GLY A 46 -4.97 -3.41 9.00
C GLY A 46 -5.07 -3.50 7.48
N PHE A 47 -3.93 -3.56 6.80
CA PHE A 47 -3.88 -3.77 5.36
C PHE A 47 -4.49 -5.11 4.97
N ALA A 48 -4.12 -6.21 5.63
CA ALA A 48 -4.65 -7.54 5.35
C ALA A 48 -6.16 -7.60 5.55
N LEU A 49 -6.65 -7.05 6.66
CA LEU A 49 -8.08 -7.04 6.97
C LEU A 49 -8.87 -6.19 5.97
N LEU A 50 -8.50 -4.93 5.81
CA LEU A 50 -9.28 -3.99 5.01
C LEU A 50 -9.14 -4.26 3.51
N ASN A 51 -7.93 -4.53 3.02
CA ASN A 51 -7.72 -4.88 1.61
C ASN A 51 -8.31 -6.25 1.28
N GLY A 52 -8.17 -7.24 2.16
CA GLY A 52 -8.76 -8.56 2.01
C GLY A 52 -10.28 -8.49 1.96
N LEU A 53 -10.91 -7.82 2.94
CA LEU A 53 -12.36 -7.64 3.00
C LEU A 53 -12.88 -6.85 1.78
N ALA A 54 -12.23 -5.75 1.43
CA ALA A 54 -12.61 -4.97 0.26
C ALA A 54 -12.47 -5.75 -1.04
N SER A 55 -11.44 -6.59 -1.18
CA SER A 55 -11.26 -7.44 -2.35
C SER A 55 -12.38 -8.49 -2.47
N VAL A 56 -12.77 -9.13 -1.37
CA VAL A 56 -13.85 -10.12 -1.38
C VAL A 56 -15.21 -9.48 -1.66
N LEU A 57 -15.49 -8.32 -1.07
CA LEU A 57 -16.80 -7.67 -1.18
C LEU A 57 -16.98 -6.88 -2.48
N PHE A 58 -15.95 -6.23 -2.99
CA PHE A 58 -16.07 -5.24 -4.06
C PHE A 58 -15.32 -5.60 -5.36
N GLN A 59 -14.54 -6.68 -5.36
CA GLN A 59 -13.83 -7.15 -6.53
C GLN A 59 -14.31 -8.54 -6.93
N LYS A 60 -14.22 -8.89 -8.21
CA LYS A 60 -14.58 -10.22 -8.74
C LYS A 60 -13.55 -10.70 -9.75
N GLY A 61 -13.52 -12.02 -9.91
CA GLY A 61 -12.66 -12.67 -10.89
C GLY A 61 -11.18 -12.46 -10.58
N LEU A 62 -10.40 -12.23 -11.62
CA LEU A 62 -8.94 -12.18 -11.53
C LEU A 62 -8.42 -11.08 -10.60
N ALA A 63 -9.08 -9.92 -10.58
CA ALA A 63 -8.68 -8.81 -9.71
C ALA A 63 -8.75 -9.14 -8.21
N ALA A 64 -9.73 -9.94 -7.80
CA ALA A 64 -9.82 -10.41 -6.41
C ALA A 64 -8.68 -11.40 -6.09
N ILE A 65 -8.39 -12.33 -7.01
CA ILE A 65 -7.34 -13.34 -6.83
C ILE A 65 -5.95 -12.69 -6.78
N GLU A 66 -5.70 -11.68 -7.60
CA GLU A 66 -4.42 -10.97 -7.65
C GLU A 66 -4.07 -10.24 -6.35
N ASN A 67 -5.05 -9.82 -5.57
CA ASN A 67 -4.79 -9.17 -4.29
C ASN A 67 -4.49 -10.16 -3.14
N VAL A 68 -4.79 -11.45 -3.30
CA VAL A 68 -4.59 -12.46 -2.25
C VAL A 68 -3.12 -12.58 -1.81
N PRO A 69 -2.14 -12.70 -2.72
CA PRO A 69 -0.74 -12.83 -2.30
C PRO A 69 -0.26 -11.64 -1.46
N LEU A 70 -0.57 -10.43 -1.89
CA LEU A 70 -0.16 -9.22 -1.18
C LEU A 70 -0.85 -9.12 0.20
N THR A 71 -2.11 -9.49 0.28
CA THR A 71 -2.88 -9.55 1.53
C THR A 71 -2.27 -10.57 2.50
N MET A 72 -1.87 -11.76 2.01
CA MET A 72 -1.22 -12.78 2.81
C MET A 72 0.16 -12.35 3.32
N VAL A 73 0.96 -11.73 2.46
CA VAL A 73 2.26 -11.19 2.86
C VAL A 73 2.10 -10.12 3.94
N ALA A 74 1.14 -9.20 3.78
CA ALA A 74 0.86 -8.18 4.78
C ALA A 74 0.44 -8.79 6.12
N LEU A 75 -0.41 -9.82 6.10
CA LEU A 75 -0.84 -10.55 7.29
C LEU A 75 0.35 -11.18 8.02
N LEU A 76 1.20 -11.91 7.28
CA LEU A 76 2.37 -12.55 7.86
C LEU A 76 3.34 -11.53 8.47
N ILE A 77 3.65 -10.46 7.74
CA ILE A 77 4.53 -9.40 8.23
C ILE A 77 3.93 -8.74 9.49
N GLY A 78 2.62 -8.49 9.50
CA GLY A 78 1.93 -7.94 10.66
C GLY A 78 2.04 -8.85 11.88
N ILE A 79 1.82 -10.16 11.71
CA ILE A 79 1.96 -11.15 12.79
C ILE A 79 3.41 -11.21 13.28
N PHE A 80 4.39 -11.32 12.39
CA PHE A 80 5.80 -11.40 12.79
C PHE A 80 6.28 -10.13 13.46
N ALA A 81 5.86 -8.96 13.02
CA ALA A 81 6.19 -7.69 13.66
C ALA A 81 5.66 -7.62 15.10
N LEU A 82 4.41 -8.03 15.33
CA LEU A 82 3.83 -8.06 16.69
C LEU A 82 4.40 -9.17 17.59
N ARG A 83 4.98 -10.22 16.99
CA ARG A 83 5.62 -11.32 17.70
C ARG A 83 7.08 -11.07 18.02
N ALA A 84 7.69 -10.03 17.47
CA ALA A 84 9.06 -9.67 17.82
C ALA A 84 9.20 -9.44 19.34
N PRO A 85 10.31 -9.84 19.98
CA PRO A 85 10.38 -10.07 21.41
C PRO A 85 9.88 -8.94 22.30
N ASN A 86 10.16 -7.69 21.93
CA ASN A 86 9.82 -6.54 22.78
C ASN A 86 8.77 -5.60 22.16
N THR A 87 8.12 -5.99 21.05
CA THR A 87 7.22 -5.07 20.33
C THR A 87 6.10 -4.53 21.22
N ILE A 88 5.37 -5.41 21.91
CA ILE A 88 4.22 -4.99 22.72
C ILE A 88 4.69 -4.43 24.07
N SER A 89 5.63 -5.09 24.73
CA SER A 89 6.14 -4.63 26.03
C SER A 89 6.88 -3.31 25.91
N GLY A 90 7.74 -3.14 24.90
CA GLY A 90 8.48 -1.90 24.68
C GLY A 90 7.61 -0.74 24.22
N ALA A 91 6.48 -1.00 23.55
CA ALA A 91 5.52 0.04 23.20
C ALA A 91 4.70 0.57 24.39
N ILE A 92 4.54 -0.26 25.45
CA ILE A 92 3.79 0.09 26.65
C ILE A 92 4.73 0.64 27.74
N ASP A 93 5.92 0.05 27.88
CA ASP A 93 6.91 0.42 28.88
C ASP A 93 8.08 1.16 28.23
N VAL A 94 8.09 2.49 28.36
CA VAL A 94 9.13 3.38 27.81
C VAL A 94 10.52 3.07 28.41
N SER A 95 10.61 2.34 29.52
CA SER A 95 11.87 1.91 30.13
C SER A 95 12.46 0.66 29.48
N ALA A 96 11.69 -0.08 28.70
CA ALA A 96 12.17 -1.24 27.97
C ALA A 96 13.09 -0.78 26.82
N THR A 97 14.36 -1.16 26.90
CA THR A 97 15.32 -0.85 25.84
C THR A 97 15.12 -1.77 24.64
N ALA A 98 14.89 -1.17 23.47
CA ALA A 98 14.89 -1.91 22.21
C ALA A 98 16.20 -2.68 22.04
N THR A 99 16.10 -3.95 21.72
CA THR A 99 17.27 -4.79 21.48
C THR A 99 17.78 -4.67 20.04
N ALA A 100 19.05 -5.02 19.82
CA ALA A 100 19.59 -5.10 18.45
C ALA A 100 18.79 -6.08 17.57
N SER A 101 18.19 -7.12 18.16
CA SER A 101 17.32 -8.06 17.47
C SER A 101 16.02 -7.41 16.97
N ASP A 102 15.42 -6.50 17.74
CA ASP A 102 14.21 -5.79 17.33
C ASP A 102 14.49 -4.85 16.15
N ALA A 103 15.62 -4.14 16.17
CA ALA A 103 16.04 -3.28 15.06
C ALA A 103 16.28 -4.08 13.77
N LEU A 104 16.93 -5.25 13.90
CA LEU A 104 17.12 -6.17 12.77
C LEU A 104 15.80 -6.73 12.25
N ALA A 105 14.91 -7.15 13.15
CA ALA A 105 13.58 -7.64 12.79
C ALA A 105 12.79 -6.58 12.02
N PHE A 106 12.76 -5.33 12.51
CA PHE A 106 12.12 -4.22 11.82
C PHE A 106 12.71 -4.02 10.42
N LYS A 107 14.04 -3.91 10.32
CA LYS A 107 14.74 -3.72 9.05
C LYS A 107 14.37 -4.81 8.03
N PHE A 108 14.45 -6.08 8.41
CA PHE A 108 14.18 -7.19 7.50
C PHE A 108 12.70 -7.29 7.11
N LEU A 109 11.78 -7.08 8.04
CA LEU A 109 10.35 -7.14 7.76
C LEU A 109 9.91 -5.99 6.83
N VAL A 110 10.37 -4.76 7.07
CA VAL A 110 10.09 -3.62 6.19
C VAL A 110 10.71 -3.82 4.81
N THR A 111 11.96 -4.28 4.75
CA THR A 111 12.63 -4.55 3.47
C THR A 111 11.89 -5.63 2.68
N GLY A 112 11.53 -6.73 3.34
CA GLY A 112 10.76 -7.81 2.73
C GLY A 112 9.42 -7.34 2.19
N TRP A 113 8.68 -6.56 3.00
CA TRP A 113 7.45 -5.92 2.56
C TRP A 113 7.66 -5.05 1.32
N ALA A 114 8.63 -4.15 1.37
CA ALA A 114 8.89 -3.17 0.34
C ALA A 114 9.29 -3.82 -1.01
N ILE A 115 10.11 -4.88 -0.96
CA ILE A 115 10.48 -5.65 -2.15
C ILE A 115 9.24 -6.36 -2.73
N ILE A 116 8.52 -7.11 -1.91
CA ILE A 116 7.41 -7.93 -2.38
C ILE A 116 6.26 -7.06 -2.89
N ALA A 117 5.88 -6.04 -2.12
CA ALA A 117 4.82 -5.12 -2.51
C ALA A 117 5.20 -4.33 -3.76
N GLY A 118 6.42 -3.78 -3.82
CA GLY A 118 6.91 -3.03 -4.97
C GLY A 118 7.02 -3.89 -6.24
N ALA A 119 7.54 -5.11 -6.12
CA ALA A 119 7.62 -6.04 -7.26
C ALA A 119 6.21 -6.46 -7.75
N PHE A 120 5.29 -6.69 -6.82
CA PHE A 120 3.91 -7.04 -7.17
C PHE A 120 3.18 -5.90 -7.86
N GLU A 121 3.31 -4.67 -7.38
CA GLU A 121 2.73 -3.50 -8.01
C GLU A 121 3.37 -3.18 -9.36
N LEU A 122 4.68 -3.39 -9.51
CA LEU A 122 5.37 -3.29 -10.79
C LEU A 122 4.84 -4.32 -11.81
N TYR A 123 4.62 -5.54 -11.37
CA TYR A 123 3.98 -6.57 -12.20
C TYR A 123 2.57 -6.14 -12.63
N GLN A 124 1.75 -5.62 -11.71
CA GLN A 124 0.42 -5.11 -12.02
C GLN A 124 0.47 -3.92 -12.97
N ALA A 125 1.43 -2.98 -12.79
CA ALA A 125 1.65 -1.84 -13.67
C ALA A 125 1.98 -2.28 -15.11
N ARG A 126 2.86 -3.26 -15.26
CA ARG A 126 3.18 -3.86 -16.57
C ARG A 126 1.94 -4.45 -17.23
N ARG A 127 1.12 -5.15 -16.47
CA ARG A 127 -0.10 -5.81 -16.96
C ARG A 127 -1.18 -4.81 -17.35
N ALA A 128 -1.33 -3.71 -16.58
CA ALA A 128 -2.24 -2.63 -16.91
C ALA A 128 -1.76 -1.79 -18.11
N GLY A 129 -0.48 -1.93 -18.47
CA GLY A 129 0.20 -1.13 -19.48
C GLY A 129 0.73 0.19 -18.89
N PHE A 130 2.03 0.40 -18.94
CA PHE A 130 2.71 1.56 -18.34
C PHE A 130 2.21 2.93 -18.85
N LYS A 131 1.57 2.97 -20.01
CA LYS A 131 1.00 4.21 -20.59
C LYS A 131 -0.41 4.50 -20.09
N SER A 132 -1.10 3.53 -19.50
CA SER A 132 -2.43 3.74 -18.95
C SER A 132 -2.36 4.54 -17.63
N ALA A 133 -3.43 5.24 -17.26
CA ALA A 133 -3.48 5.99 -16.00
C ALA A 133 -3.24 5.05 -14.81
N ASN A 134 -3.95 3.93 -14.74
CA ASN A 134 -3.79 2.94 -13.68
C ASN A 134 -2.38 2.33 -13.64
N GLY A 135 -1.77 2.05 -14.80
CA GLY A 135 -0.41 1.52 -14.87
C GLY A 135 0.63 2.51 -14.37
N ARG A 136 0.46 3.81 -14.62
CA ARG A 136 1.34 4.86 -14.10
C ARG A 136 1.22 5.00 -12.58
N ASP A 137 0.00 4.98 -12.05
CA ASP A 137 -0.25 5.07 -10.62
C ASP A 137 0.40 3.88 -9.87
N LEU A 138 0.24 2.67 -10.40
CA LEU A 138 0.89 1.47 -9.87
C LEU A 138 2.42 1.55 -9.97
N LEU A 139 2.96 2.08 -11.06
CA LEU A 139 4.39 2.24 -11.25
C LEU A 139 4.99 3.22 -10.25
N ILE A 140 4.32 4.35 -9.99
CA ILE A 140 4.76 5.34 -9.01
C ILE A 140 4.76 4.72 -7.61
N ASN A 141 3.70 4.01 -7.24
CA ASN A 141 3.62 3.36 -5.92
C ASN A 141 4.66 2.23 -5.77
N ALA A 142 4.88 1.42 -6.80
CA ALA A 142 5.95 0.44 -6.85
C ALA A 142 7.34 1.07 -6.64
N SER A 143 7.56 2.24 -7.24
CA SER A 143 8.82 2.98 -7.09
C SER A 143 9.08 3.42 -5.65
N PHE A 144 8.05 3.84 -4.91
CA PHE A 144 8.19 4.17 -3.49
C PHE A 144 8.62 2.95 -2.66
N GLY A 145 7.99 1.79 -2.89
CA GLY A 145 8.36 0.55 -2.18
C GLY A 145 9.78 0.09 -2.52
N LEU A 146 10.12 0.01 -3.80
CA LEU A 146 11.44 -0.42 -4.24
C LEU A 146 12.55 0.55 -3.79
N LEU A 147 12.30 1.86 -3.80
CA LEU A 147 13.22 2.85 -3.27
C LEU A 147 13.46 2.67 -1.77
N LEU A 148 12.39 2.43 -1.00
CA LEU A 148 12.51 2.13 0.42
C LEU A 148 13.36 0.87 0.66
N ALA A 149 13.13 -0.19 -0.11
CA ALA A 149 13.91 -1.44 -0.02
C ALA A 149 15.40 -1.20 -0.31
N VAL A 150 15.72 -0.47 -1.37
CA VAL A 150 17.10 -0.12 -1.73
C VAL A 150 17.76 0.71 -0.62
N LEU A 151 17.04 1.68 -0.08
CA LEU A 151 17.52 2.53 1.02
C LEU A 151 17.86 1.69 2.26
N PHE A 152 16.96 0.77 2.65
CA PHE A 152 17.16 -0.11 3.81
C PHE A 152 18.29 -1.14 3.62
N LEU A 153 18.54 -1.56 2.38
CA LEU A 153 19.62 -2.51 2.09
C LEU A 153 20.99 -1.85 2.03
N LEU A 154 21.08 -0.68 1.39
CA LEU A 154 22.36 -0.09 1.03
C LEU A 154 22.81 1.03 1.96
N ALA A 155 21.89 1.79 2.56
CA ALA A 155 22.25 2.89 3.44
C ALA A 155 22.49 2.39 4.89
N PRO A 156 23.54 2.89 5.55
CA PRO A 156 23.82 2.57 6.96
C PRO A 156 22.93 3.43 7.88
N LEU A 157 21.61 3.17 7.83
CA LEU A 157 20.63 3.92 8.60
C LEU A 157 20.59 3.45 10.05
N ASP A 158 20.51 4.38 10.96
CA ASP A 158 20.13 4.12 12.35
C ASP A 158 18.63 3.79 12.45
N ILE A 159 18.20 3.28 13.60
CA ILE A 159 16.82 2.82 13.79
C ILE A 159 15.81 3.97 13.69
N VAL A 160 16.15 5.16 14.19
CA VAL A 160 15.28 6.34 14.14
C VAL A 160 15.02 6.73 12.69
N SER A 161 16.08 6.79 11.89
CA SER A 161 15.98 7.05 10.45
C SER A 161 15.18 5.99 9.72
N GLN A 162 15.37 4.70 10.05
CA GLN A 162 14.61 3.61 9.45
C GLN A 162 13.10 3.76 9.72
N VAL A 163 12.71 4.01 10.97
CA VAL A 163 11.30 4.23 11.35
C VAL A 163 10.74 5.47 10.66
N GLY A 164 11.52 6.56 10.60
CA GLY A 164 11.14 7.78 9.90
C GLY A 164 10.91 7.57 8.39
N PHE A 165 11.81 6.87 7.70
CA PHE A 165 11.65 6.55 6.27
C PHE A 165 10.48 5.62 6.00
N PHE A 166 10.21 4.67 6.90
CA PHE A 166 9.03 3.82 6.78
C PHE A 166 7.74 4.65 6.94
N GLY A 167 7.68 5.57 7.91
CA GLY A 167 6.57 6.50 8.07
C GLY A 167 6.35 7.39 6.84
N ALA A 168 7.43 7.96 6.30
CA ALA A 168 7.38 8.76 5.07
C ALA A 168 6.86 7.95 3.87
N TYR A 169 7.34 6.71 3.70
CA TYR A 169 6.83 5.81 2.67
C TYR A 169 5.33 5.56 2.80
N LEU A 170 4.85 5.29 4.01
CA LEU A 170 3.42 5.06 4.24
C LEU A 170 2.58 6.30 3.92
N LEU A 171 3.05 7.50 4.28
CA LEU A 171 2.38 8.76 3.95
C LEU A 171 2.35 9.01 2.45
N MET A 172 3.49 8.90 1.77
CA MET A 172 3.58 9.13 0.32
C MET A 172 2.70 8.15 -0.45
N SER A 173 2.80 6.86 -0.13
CA SER A 173 1.97 5.81 -0.72
C SER A 173 0.49 6.02 -0.42
N GLY A 174 0.15 6.32 0.83
CA GLY A 174 -1.22 6.57 1.26
C GLY A 174 -1.87 7.76 0.56
N VAL A 175 -1.15 8.88 0.46
CA VAL A 175 -1.63 10.08 -0.28
C VAL A 175 -1.80 9.76 -1.76
N HIS A 176 -0.80 9.13 -2.39
CA HIS A 176 -0.84 8.81 -3.80
C HIS A 176 -2.01 7.87 -4.15
N ILE A 177 -2.17 6.78 -3.41
CA ILE A 177 -3.29 5.83 -3.60
C ILE A 177 -4.63 6.51 -3.29
N GLY A 178 -4.69 7.37 -2.26
CA GLY A 178 -5.88 8.11 -1.88
C GLY A 178 -6.37 9.04 -2.99
N ILE A 179 -5.46 9.80 -3.61
CA ILE A 179 -5.76 10.66 -4.76
C ILE A 179 -6.27 9.82 -5.93
N SER A 180 -5.61 8.70 -6.24
CA SER A 180 -6.01 7.80 -7.31
C SER A 180 -7.41 7.20 -7.06
N ALA A 181 -7.72 6.83 -5.82
CA ALA A 181 -9.03 6.33 -5.44
C ALA A 181 -10.14 7.39 -5.52
N ALA A 182 -9.83 8.64 -5.18
CA ALA A 182 -10.77 9.77 -5.20
C ALA A 182 -10.98 10.36 -6.60
N SER A 183 -10.04 10.19 -7.53
CA SER A 183 -10.11 10.74 -8.88
C SER A 183 -11.28 10.15 -9.67
N PRO A 184 -12.12 10.96 -10.35
CA PRO A 184 -13.21 10.43 -11.16
C PRO A 184 -12.64 9.54 -12.28
N ALA A 185 -13.36 8.43 -12.61
CA ALA A 185 -12.98 7.64 -13.76
C ALA A 185 -13.05 8.56 -14.98
N VAL A 186 -11.91 8.80 -15.62
CA VAL A 186 -11.92 9.39 -16.93
C VAL A 186 -12.70 8.42 -17.80
N SER A 187 -13.95 8.77 -18.08
CA SER A 187 -14.75 8.06 -19.09
C SER A 187 -13.99 8.29 -20.39
N THR A 188 -13.24 7.29 -20.83
CA THR A 188 -12.82 7.18 -22.23
C THR A 188 -14.09 6.91 -23.04
N GLY A 189 -15.02 7.86 -22.93
CA GLY A 189 -16.32 7.85 -23.52
C GLY A 189 -16.29 8.56 -24.83
N ALA A 190 -16.77 7.87 -25.81
CA ALA A 190 -17.38 8.37 -27.02
C ALA A 190 -16.56 9.46 -27.76
N SER A 191 -15.74 8.99 -28.68
CA SER A 191 -15.30 9.81 -29.83
C SER A 191 -16.53 10.55 -30.39
N PRO A 192 -16.48 11.90 -30.51
CA PRO A 192 -17.57 12.66 -31.09
C PRO A 192 -17.86 12.34 -32.57
N ALA A 193 -17.02 11.48 -33.16
CA ALA A 193 -17.09 11.16 -34.60
C ALA A 193 -18.29 10.28 -35.04
N ALA A 194 -19.00 9.64 -34.12
CA ALA A 194 -20.10 8.74 -34.49
C ALA A 194 -21.46 9.44 -34.66
N LYS A 195 -21.59 10.73 -34.36
CA LYS A 195 -22.86 11.48 -34.53
C LYS A 195 -23.01 12.25 -35.86
N ALA A 196 -21.99 12.24 -36.71
CA ALA A 196 -22.03 13.03 -37.95
C ALA A 196 -22.47 12.27 -39.20
N SER A 197 -22.72 10.96 -39.16
CA SER A 197 -23.04 10.16 -40.36
C SER A 197 -24.50 9.71 -40.51
N SER A 198 -25.41 10.10 -39.61
CA SER A 198 -26.81 9.64 -39.65
C SER A 198 -27.79 10.67 -40.23
N GLY A 199 -27.32 11.65 -40.96
CA GLY A 199 -28.16 12.72 -41.47
C GLY A 199 -27.95 13.08 -42.95
N LYS A 200 -28.09 12.12 -43.89
CA LYS A 200 -28.39 12.42 -45.27
C LYS A 200 -28.79 11.15 -46.03
N SER A 201 -30.03 10.78 -45.97
CA SER A 201 -30.69 10.07 -47.09
C SER A 201 -31.89 10.89 -47.47
N THR A 202 -31.69 11.73 -48.48
CA THR A 202 -32.74 12.50 -49.13
C THR A 202 -33.09 11.81 -50.43
N LYS A 203 -34.37 11.58 -50.57
CA LYS A 203 -35.18 11.31 -51.76
C LYS A 203 -34.57 11.74 -53.10
N ALA A 204 -34.66 10.85 -54.06
CA ALA A 204 -35.14 11.06 -55.43
C ALA A 204 -35.65 9.73 -55.98
#